data_d3019ace61580a4f707d0f7a8a8f467e
#
_entry.id   d3019ace61580a4f707d0f7a8a8f467e
#
_cell.length_a   1.000
_cell.length_b   1.000
_cell.length_c   1.000
_cell.angle_alpha   90.00
_cell.angle_beta   90.00
_cell.angle_gamma   90.00
#
_symmetry.space_group_name_H-M   'P 1'
#
loop_
_entity.id
_entity.type
_entity.pdbx_description
1 polymer ?
#
loop_
_entity_poly.entity_id
_entity_poly.type
_entity_poly.pdbx_seq_one_letter_code
_entity_poly.pdbx_strand_id
1 'polypeptide(L)'
;MQKLHANETLMYQIMTAIYKSGIPIDYKGSMVLRAFLSDADFEAMRHTRDMDANWISEKEPTSAQMTSSIQRAMDRAGLDVTVRQFREHGDGKSAGFEFFLPDQTEAAAYMDMDVNRPSYMSCVYEIGEFVFRGAVVEQMIADKLSALSGDKIFRRSKDLLDMYYISKVCELDVVKVNDALVKMGRELGTFDGLINRIDELRHAYDKFKVDDDVEKPDFDTVFGAVVKYIEPFMDPGVMR
;
A
#
# COMPACT_ATOMS: atom_id res chain seq x y z
N MET A 1 16.08 -1.45 15.01
CA MET A 1 14.60 -1.57 15.15
C MET A 1 14.02 -0.20 14.81
N GLN A 2 13.24 -0.13 13.74
CA GLN A 2 12.66 1.13 13.23
C GLN A 2 11.75 1.75 14.29
N LYS A 3 11.85 3.08 14.51
CA LYS A 3 10.99 3.80 15.44
C LYS A 3 9.63 4.02 14.75
N LEU A 4 8.60 3.29 15.17
CA LEU A 4 7.23 3.49 14.70
C LEU A 4 6.59 4.69 15.41
N HIS A 5 5.82 5.50 14.66
CA HIS A 5 4.96 6.51 15.27
C HIS A 5 3.76 5.87 15.97
N ALA A 6 3.17 6.57 16.95
CA ALA A 6 2.05 6.03 17.73
C ALA A 6 0.89 5.54 16.86
N ASN A 7 0.55 6.28 15.79
CA ASN A 7 -0.53 5.88 14.87
C ASN A 7 -0.16 4.65 14.02
N GLU A 8 1.11 4.50 13.63
CA GLU A 8 1.58 3.33 12.89
C GLU A 8 1.61 2.10 13.79
N THR A 9 2.03 2.25 15.03
CA THR A 9 1.94 1.18 16.04
C THR A 9 0.50 0.68 16.18
N LEU A 10 -0.46 1.59 16.31
CA LEU A 10 -1.88 1.23 16.38
C LEU A 10 -2.35 0.50 15.11
N MET A 11 -1.95 0.97 13.91
CA MET A 11 -2.31 0.30 12.66
C MET A 11 -1.76 -1.12 12.60
N TYR A 12 -0.49 -1.35 12.98
CA TYR A 12 0.08 -2.71 13.05
C TYR A 12 -0.58 -3.58 14.12
N GLN A 13 -1.00 -3.01 15.26
CA GLN A 13 -1.80 -3.72 16.26
C GLN A 13 -3.14 -4.18 15.68
N ILE A 14 -3.85 -3.30 14.96
CA ILE A 14 -5.11 -3.61 14.27
C ILE A 14 -4.90 -4.72 13.24
N MET A 15 -3.89 -4.58 12.37
CA MET A 15 -3.56 -5.58 11.34
C MET A 15 -3.25 -6.94 11.96
N THR A 16 -2.49 -6.96 13.05
CA THR A 16 -2.15 -8.17 13.81
C THR A 16 -3.38 -8.81 14.45
N ALA A 17 -4.26 -8.03 15.06
CA ALA A 17 -5.49 -8.51 15.67
C ALA A 17 -6.42 -9.17 14.63
N ILE A 18 -6.56 -8.55 13.47
CA ILE A 18 -7.33 -9.06 12.32
C ILE A 18 -6.73 -10.38 11.82
N TYR A 19 -5.42 -10.44 11.61
CA TYR A 19 -4.72 -11.65 11.17
C TYR A 19 -4.88 -12.80 12.16
N LYS A 20 -4.64 -12.56 13.45
CA LYS A 20 -4.78 -13.57 14.53
C LYS A 20 -6.23 -14.04 14.71
N SER A 21 -7.20 -13.24 14.31
CA SER A 21 -8.62 -13.62 14.33
C SER A 21 -9.04 -14.48 13.13
N GLY A 22 -8.15 -14.74 12.16
CA GLY A 22 -8.42 -15.56 10.99
C GLY A 22 -9.34 -14.87 9.97
N ILE A 23 -9.47 -13.55 10.02
CA ILE A 23 -10.24 -12.80 9.04
C ILE A 23 -9.45 -12.78 7.71
N PRO A 24 -10.07 -13.13 6.56
CA PRO A 24 -9.37 -13.32 5.30
C PRO A 24 -9.06 -11.98 4.61
N ILE A 25 -8.18 -11.21 5.20
CA ILE A 25 -7.75 -9.91 4.70
C ILE A 25 -6.28 -9.96 4.27
N ASP A 26 -6.01 -9.48 3.05
CA ASP A 26 -4.69 -9.19 2.54
C ASP A 26 -4.46 -7.69 2.51
N TYR A 27 -3.41 -7.23 3.17
CA TYR A 27 -3.02 -5.84 3.15
C TYR A 27 -2.19 -5.50 1.91
N LYS A 28 -2.20 -4.23 1.51
CA LYS A 28 -1.42 -3.67 0.40
C LYS A 28 -0.96 -2.25 0.73
N GLY A 29 -0.30 -1.59 -0.21
CA GLY A 29 0.07 -0.18 -0.06
C GLY A 29 1.21 0.06 0.93
N SER A 30 1.19 1.22 1.56
CA SER A 30 2.34 1.77 2.30
C SER A 30 2.71 0.97 3.55
N MET A 31 1.73 0.41 4.27
CA MET A 31 2.01 -0.38 5.48
C MET A 31 2.78 -1.67 5.15
N VAL A 32 2.39 -2.34 4.06
CA VAL A 32 3.07 -3.56 3.60
C VAL A 32 4.46 -3.23 3.05
N LEU A 33 4.57 -2.15 2.27
CA LEU A 33 5.86 -1.69 1.76
C LEU A 33 6.84 -1.38 2.91
N ARG A 34 6.35 -0.74 3.97
CA ARG A 34 7.17 -0.43 5.13
C ARG A 34 7.70 -1.70 5.82
N ALA A 35 6.86 -2.71 6.00
CA ALA A 35 7.29 -3.99 6.56
C ALA A 35 8.33 -4.67 5.65
N PHE A 36 8.09 -4.71 4.34
CA PHE A 36 9.03 -5.24 3.36
C PHE A 36 10.39 -4.54 3.39
N LEU A 37 10.41 -3.21 3.46
CA LEU A 37 11.66 -2.44 3.53
C LEU A 37 12.38 -2.63 4.88
N SER A 38 11.64 -2.77 5.98
CA SER A 38 12.19 -3.05 7.31
C SER A 38 12.92 -4.40 7.36
N ASP A 39 12.39 -5.42 6.68
CA ASP A 39 13.07 -6.73 6.56
C ASP A 39 14.39 -6.63 5.79
N ALA A 40 14.54 -5.63 4.92
CA ALA A 40 15.76 -5.33 4.19
C ALA A 40 16.68 -4.34 4.91
N ASP A 41 16.46 -4.07 6.20
CA ASP A 41 17.20 -3.07 7.00
C ASP A 41 17.20 -1.65 6.39
N PHE A 42 16.13 -1.29 5.67
CA PHE A 42 15.99 0.00 5.01
C PHE A 42 15.06 0.93 5.80
N GLU A 43 15.58 2.06 6.30
CA GLU A 43 14.86 2.95 7.22
C GLU A 43 14.13 4.13 6.54
N ALA A 44 14.50 4.49 5.32
CA ALA A 44 13.99 5.70 4.67
C ALA A 44 12.54 5.53 4.19
N MET A 45 11.57 5.98 4.97
CA MET A 45 10.14 5.89 4.64
C MET A 45 9.36 7.12 5.07
N ARG A 46 8.43 7.52 4.20
CA ARG A 46 7.35 8.42 4.59
C ARG A 46 6.36 7.71 5.50
N HIS A 47 5.78 8.41 6.44
CA HIS A 47 4.69 7.87 7.25
C HIS A 47 3.41 7.68 6.44
N THR A 48 2.58 6.76 6.90
CA THR A 48 1.25 6.52 6.34
C THR A 48 0.19 6.77 7.41
N ARG A 49 -1.03 7.11 6.99
CA ARG A 49 -2.17 7.37 7.87
C ARG A 49 -3.32 6.40 7.66
N ASP A 50 -3.19 5.53 6.68
CA ASP A 50 -4.23 4.62 6.22
C ASP A 50 -3.67 3.22 5.97
N MET A 51 -4.54 2.25 6.14
CA MET A 51 -4.34 0.86 5.79
C MET A 51 -5.15 0.57 4.53
N ASP A 52 -4.50 0.06 3.48
CA ASP A 52 -5.17 -0.46 2.29
C ASP A 52 -5.29 -1.98 2.40
N ALA A 53 -6.47 -2.53 2.16
CA ALA A 53 -6.75 -3.94 2.36
C ALA A 53 -7.69 -4.52 1.30
N ASN A 54 -7.70 -5.84 1.19
CA ASN A 54 -8.59 -6.59 0.33
C ASN A 54 -9.18 -7.77 1.13
N TRP A 55 -10.50 -7.81 1.27
CA TRP A 55 -11.20 -8.94 1.87
C TRP A 55 -11.40 -10.01 0.83
N ILE A 56 -10.82 -11.19 1.05
CA ILE A 56 -10.83 -12.29 0.08
C ILE A 56 -11.68 -13.43 0.63
N SER A 57 -12.88 -13.65 0.07
CA SER A 57 -13.78 -14.70 0.51
C SER A 57 -14.72 -15.17 -0.61
N GLU A 58 -15.13 -16.42 -0.56
CA GLU A 58 -16.10 -17.00 -1.52
C GLU A 58 -17.45 -16.27 -1.47
N LYS A 59 -17.89 -15.91 -0.25
CA LYS A 59 -19.12 -15.16 -0.03
C LYS A 59 -18.76 -13.72 0.33
N GLU A 60 -19.14 -12.79 -0.52
CA GLU A 60 -18.93 -11.36 -0.29
C GLU A 60 -19.62 -10.91 1.01
N PRO A 61 -18.87 -10.35 1.97
CA PRO A 61 -19.47 -9.83 3.19
C PRO A 61 -20.13 -8.49 2.91
N THR A 62 -21.19 -8.18 3.65
CA THR A 62 -21.69 -6.81 3.72
C THR A 62 -20.74 -5.94 4.56
N SER A 63 -20.78 -4.62 4.37
CA SER A 63 -20.00 -3.68 5.17
C SER A 63 -20.32 -3.79 6.67
N ALA A 64 -21.56 -4.06 7.05
CA ALA A 64 -21.95 -4.32 8.43
C ALA A 64 -21.34 -5.62 9.00
N GLN A 65 -21.23 -6.67 8.17
CA GLN A 65 -20.56 -7.92 8.55
C GLN A 65 -19.05 -7.71 8.72
N MET A 66 -18.42 -6.94 7.83
CA MET A 66 -17.00 -6.56 7.94
C MET A 66 -16.76 -5.78 9.22
N THR A 67 -17.56 -4.71 9.48
CA THR A 67 -17.47 -3.89 10.70
C THR A 67 -17.54 -4.77 11.95
N SER A 68 -18.58 -5.63 12.04
CA SER A 68 -18.78 -6.52 13.21
C SER A 68 -17.63 -7.53 13.36
N SER A 69 -17.05 -8.01 12.28
CA SER A 69 -15.93 -8.96 12.34
C SER A 69 -14.65 -8.28 12.79
N ILE A 70 -14.36 -7.08 12.26
CA ILE A 70 -13.20 -6.28 12.65
C ILE A 70 -13.33 -5.87 14.12
N GLN A 71 -14.51 -5.37 14.57
CA GLN A 71 -14.72 -5.02 15.97
C GLN A 71 -14.45 -6.21 16.91
N ARG A 72 -15.00 -7.39 16.61
CA ARG A 72 -14.72 -8.60 17.40
C ARG A 72 -13.23 -8.99 17.43
N ALA A 73 -12.48 -8.69 16.37
CA ALA A 73 -11.03 -8.90 16.38
C ALA A 73 -10.33 -7.94 17.35
N MET A 74 -10.76 -6.67 17.39
CA MET A 74 -10.25 -5.68 18.37
C MET A 74 -10.56 -6.13 19.80
N ASP A 75 -11.81 -6.49 20.07
CA ASP A 75 -12.27 -6.95 21.39
C ASP A 75 -11.46 -8.17 21.88
N ARG A 76 -11.25 -9.16 21.02
CA ARG A 76 -10.46 -10.38 21.35
C ARG A 76 -8.99 -10.08 21.60
N ALA A 77 -8.44 -9.08 20.91
CA ALA A 77 -7.05 -8.67 21.11
C ALA A 77 -6.87 -7.76 22.33
N GLY A 78 -7.95 -7.38 23.01
CA GLY A 78 -7.92 -6.42 24.12
C GLY A 78 -7.55 -5.00 23.69
N LEU A 79 -7.77 -4.66 22.41
CA LEU A 79 -7.58 -3.32 21.89
C LEU A 79 -8.86 -2.51 22.17
N ASP A 80 -8.72 -1.48 22.99
CA ASP A 80 -9.84 -0.56 23.29
C ASP A 80 -10.03 0.41 22.12
N VAL A 81 -10.66 -0.09 21.06
CA VAL A 81 -10.87 0.61 19.79
C VAL A 81 -12.29 0.37 19.31
N THR A 82 -12.99 1.44 18.96
CA THR A 82 -14.31 1.39 18.33
C THR A 82 -14.16 1.50 16.82
N VAL A 83 -14.73 0.53 16.07
CA VAL A 83 -14.72 0.48 14.61
C VAL A 83 -16.02 1.03 14.05
N ARG A 84 -15.93 2.00 13.15
CA ARG A 84 -17.09 2.59 12.44
C ARG A 84 -16.86 2.54 10.94
N GLN A 85 -17.91 2.19 10.20
CA GLN A 85 -17.93 2.37 8.75
C GLN A 85 -18.25 3.83 8.45
N PHE A 86 -17.46 4.49 7.59
CA PHE A 86 -17.71 5.87 7.19
C PHE A 86 -18.08 6.01 5.70
N ARG A 87 -17.77 5.00 4.87
CA ARG A 87 -18.12 5.01 3.45
C ARG A 87 -18.33 3.59 2.91
N GLU A 88 -19.09 3.51 1.82
CA GLU A 88 -19.27 2.31 1.01
C GLU A 88 -19.42 2.73 -0.45
N HIS A 89 -18.81 1.97 -1.36
CA HIS A 89 -18.85 2.24 -2.79
C HIS A 89 -19.06 0.96 -3.59
N GLY A 90 -19.61 1.10 -4.81
CA GLY A 90 -19.70 0.01 -5.79
C GLY A 90 -20.53 -1.18 -5.31
N ASP A 91 -21.70 -0.94 -4.72
CA ASP A 91 -22.62 -1.99 -4.25
C ASP A 91 -21.95 -2.96 -3.26
N GLY A 92 -21.16 -2.42 -2.32
CA GLY A 92 -20.48 -3.20 -1.29
C GLY A 92 -19.09 -3.73 -1.70
N LYS A 93 -18.59 -3.39 -2.90
CA LYS A 93 -17.26 -3.83 -3.37
C LYS A 93 -16.08 -3.09 -2.75
N SER A 94 -16.33 -1.99 -2.06
CA SER A 94 -15.35 -1.32 -1.21
C SER A 94 -16.01 -0.61 -0.05
N ALA A 95 -15.34 -0.57 1.10
CA ALA A 95 -15.79 0.12 2.30
C ALA A 95 -14.63 0.83 2.99
N GLY A 96 -14.91 1.93 3.67
CA GLY A 96 -13.96 2.63 4.51
C GLY A 96 -14.31 2.47 5.98
N PHE A 97 -13.30 2.22 6.80
CA PHE A 97 -13.44 2.06 8.25
C PHE A 97 -12.58 3.06 9.00
N GLU A 98 -13.14 3.59 10.08
CA GLU A 98 -12.48 4.47 11.03
C GLU A 98 -12.31 3.74 12.37
N PHE A 99 -11.19 3.97 13.02
CA PHE A 99 -10.83 3.38 14.29
C PHE A 99 -10.66 4.48 15.34
N PHE A 100 -11.49 4.47 16.36
CA PHE A 100 -11.52 5.47 17.41
C PHE A 100 -10.95 4.89 18.71
N LEU A 101 -10.00 5.60 19.30
CA LEU A 101 -9.59 5.35 20.69
C LEU A 101 -10.65 5.88 21.67
N PRO A 102 -10.67 5.40 22.94
CA PRO A 102 -11.56 5.92 23.96
C PRO A 102 -11.46 7.43 24.08
N ASP A 103 -12.60 8.07 24.28
CA ASP A 103 -12.72 9.52 24.49
C ASP A 103 -12.21 10.41 23.35
N GLN A 104 -11.88 9.83 22.19
CA GLN A 104 -11.48 10.60 21.00
C GLN A 104 -12.67 10.80 20.05
N THR A 105 -12.79 12.03 19.54
CA THR A 105 -13.79 12.41 18.54
C THR A 105 -13.27 12.27 17.11
N GLU A 106 -11.95 12.21 16.94
CA GLU A 106 -11.27 11.99 15.66
C GLU A 106 -10.77 10.55 15.55
N ALA A 107 -10.83 10.00 14.36
CA ALA A 107 -10.31 8.65 14.12
C ALA A 107 -8.78 8.63 14.24
N ALA A 108 -8.27 7.67 15.00
CA ALA A 108 -6.84 7.46 15.19
C ALA A 108 -6.20 6.69 14.02
N ALA A 109 -6.98 5.90 13.28
CA ALA A 109 -6.55 5.19 12.08
C ALA A 109 -7.70 5.01 11.09
N TYR A 110 -7.35 4.77 9.82
CA TYR A 110 -8.29 4.55 8.72
C TYR A 110 -7.92 3.27 7.99
N MET A 111 -8.94 2.59 7.42
CA MET A 111 -8.73 1.42 6.56
C MET A 111 -9.64 1.51 5.33
N ASP A 112 -9.04 1.43 4.17
CA ASP A 112 -9.75 1.26 2.90
C ASP A 112 -9.75 -0.21 2.53
N MET A 113 -10.94 -0.79 2.42
CA MET A 113 -11.17 -2.19 2.16
C MET A 113 -11.80 -2.39 0.79
N ASP A 114 -11.11 -3.08 -0.10
CA ASP A 114 -11.71 -3.68 -1.29
C ASP A 114 -12.30 -5.06 -0.93
N VAL A 115 -13.25 -5.57 -1.71
CA VAL A 115 -13.80 -6.92 -1.57
C VAL A 115 -13.56 -7.70 -2.84
N ASN A 116 -12.88 -8.85 -2.73
CA ASN A 116 -12.56 -9.76 -3.82
C ASN A 116 -11.92 -9.08 -5.05
N ARG A 117 -11.16 -8.02 -4.83
CA ARG A 117 -10.42 -7.40 -5.91
C ARG A 117 -9.34 -8.35 -6.41
N PRO A 118 -9.16 -8.50 -7.73
CA PRO A 118 -8.09 -9.34 -8.27
C PRO A 118 -6.73 -8.97 -7.67
N SER A 119 -6.03 -9.97 -7.16
CA SER A 119 -4.71 -9.84 -6.52
C SER A 119 -3.78 -10.92 -7.04
N TYR A 120 -2.48 -10.73 -6.85
CA TYR A 120 -1.47 -11.70 -7.29
C TYR A 120 -1.23 -12.76 -6.22
N MET A 121 -0.41 -12.44 -5.26
CA MET A 121 -0.04 -13.31 -4.14
C MET A 121 0.12 -12.47 -2.87
N SER A 122 -0.01 -13.14 -1.73
CA SER A 122 0.29 -12.58 -0.42
C SER A 122 1.25 -13.47 0.35
N CYS A 123 2.00 -12.84 1.25
CA CYS A 123 2.85 -13.54 2.23
C CYS A 123 2.61 -12.96 3.62
N VAL A 124 3.15 -13.63 4.63
CA VAL A 124 3.12 -13.16 6.01
C VAL A 124 4.33 -12.25 6.23
N TYR A 125 4.08 -11.08 6.79
CA TYR A 125 5.09 -10.13 7.22
C TYR A 125 5.16 -10.10 8.74
N GLU A 126 6.38 -9.93 9.24
CA GLU A 126 6.66 -9.69 10.65
C GLU A 126 7.45 -8.38 10.78
N ILE A 127 7.02 -7.49 11.68
CA ILE A 127 7.72 -6.27 12.02
C ILE A 127 7.72 -6.08 13.53
N GLY A 128 8.86 -6.38 14.18
CA GLY A 128 8.91 -6.47 15.64
C GLY A 128 7.98 -7.56 16.17
N GLU A 129 6.98 -7.18 16.96
CA GLU A 129 5.97 -8.10 17.52
C GLU A 129 4.71 -8.24 16.64
N PHE A 130 4.63 -7.48 15.57
CA PHE A 130 3.45 -7.42 14.71
C PHE A 130 3.55 -8.44 13.59
N VAL A 131 2.42 -9.09 13.29
CA VAL A 131 2.30 -10.10 12.22
C VAL A 131 1.01 -9.87 11.44
N PHE A 132 1.10 -9.89 10.11
CA PHE A 132 -0.05 -9.73 9.22
C PHE A 132 0.21 -10.35 7.85
N ARG A 133 -0.83 -10.49 7.04
CA ARG A 133 -0.72 -10.98 5.67
C ARG A 133 -0.84 -9.79 4.70
N GLY A 134 0.07 -9.71 3.74
CA GLY A 134 0.08 -8.62 2.78
C GLY A 134 0.61 -9.03 1.40
N ALA A 135 0.42 -8.15 0.44
CA ALA A 135 0.84 -8.34 -0.95
C ALA A 135 2.36 -8.54 -1.05
N VAL A 136 2.80 -9.46 -1.91
CA VAL A 136 4.23 -9.63 -2.22
C VAL A 136 4.76 -8.41 -3.00
N VAL A 137 6.09 -8.22 -3.00
CA VAL A 137 6.74 -7.06 -3.61
C VAL A 137 6.43 -6.93 -5.11
N GLU A 138 6.32 -8.04 -5.84
CA GLU A 138 5.98 -8.04 -7.27
C GLU A 138 4.60 -7.43 -7.53
N GLN A 139 3.61 -7.68 -6.65
CA GLN A 139 2.32 -7.02 -6.72
C GLN A 139 2.42 -5.52 -6.42
N MET A 140 3.21 -5.13 -5.43
CA MET A 140 3.44 -3.72 -5.11
C MET A 140 4.10 -2.98 -6.28
N ILE A 141 5.09 -3.60 -6.94
CA ILE A 141 5.72 -3.07 -8.14
C ILE A 141 4.68 -2.92 -9.26
N ALA A 142 3.88 -3.94 -9.52
CA ALA A 142 2.87 -3.93 -10.58
C ALA A 142 1.81 -2.84 -10.37
N ASP A 143 1.32 -2.63 -9.13
CA ASP A 143 0.39 -1.54 -8.80
C ASP A 143 1.02 -0.16 -9.07
N LYS A 144 2.29 0.02 -8.72
CA LYS A 144 3.01 1.29 -8.93
C LYS A 144 3.38 1.52 -10.40
N LEU A 145 3.76 0.49 -11.14
CA LEU A 145 3.95 0.57 -12.60
C LEU A 145 2.65 1.02 -13.29
N SER A 146 1.52 0.39 -12.96
CA SER A 146 0.22 0.78 -13.50
C SER A 146 -0.12 2.25 -13.16
N ALA A 147 0.24 2.71 -11.95
CA ALA A 147 0.03 4.10 -11.55
C ALA A 147 0.93 5.07 -12.32
N LEU A 148 2.22 4.74 -12.49
CA LEU A 148 3.22 5.58 -13.16
C LEU A 148 3.06 5.59 -14.69
N SER A 149 2.47 4.55 -15.29
CA SER A 149 2.18 4.48 -16.72
C SER A 149 0.94 5.29 -17.14
N GLY A 150 0.16 5.81 -16.17
CA GLY A 150 -1.08 6.54 -16.45
C GLY A 150 -0.88 8.04 -16.67
N ASP A 151 -1.93 8.70 -17.19
CA ASP A 151 -1.89 10.13 -17.58
C ASP A 151 -1.82 11.13 -16.41
N LYS A 152 -2.25 10.73 -15.21
CA LYS A 152 -2.32 11.65 -14.04
C LYS A 152 -1.03 11.67 -13.24
N ILE A 153 0.09 11.83 -13.92
CA ILE A 153 1.43 11.70 -13.34
C ILE A 153 1.69 12.67 -12.18
N PHE A 154 1.10 13.87 -12.20
CA PHE A 154 1.22 14.87 -11.14
C PHE A 154 0.65 14.41 -9.77
N ARG A 155 -0.07 13.28 -9.71
CA ARG A 155 -0.57 12.66 -8.48
C ARG A 155 0.31 11.50 -8.00
N ARG A 156 1.41 11.22 -8.68
CA ARG A 156 2.19 9.98 -8.50
C ARG A 156 3.52 10.17 -7.74
N SER A 157 3.68 11.31 -7.07
CA SER A 157 4.89 11.57 -6.25
C SER A 157 5.13 10.50 -5.19
N LYS A 158 4.06 9.97 -4.58
CA LYS A 158 4.14 8.86 -3.61
C LYS A 158 4.60 7.57 -4.30
N ASP A 159 3.99 7.25 -5.44
CA ASP A 159 4.32 6.02 -6.18
C ASP A 159 5.75 6.06 -6.71
N LEU A 160 6.22 7.24 -7.16
CA LEU A 160 7.60 7.46 -7.59
C LEU A 160 8.59 7.22 -6.44
N LEU A 161 8.35 7.82 -5.27
CA LEU A 161 9.21 7.68 -4.10
C LEU A 161 9.22 6.24 -3.57
N ASP A 162 8.05 5.60 -3.49
CA ASP A 162 7.92 4.22 -3.06
C ASP A 162 8.67 3.25 -4.02
N MET A 163 8.56 3.48 -5.34
CA MET A 163 9.29 2.69 -6.34
C MET A 163 10.80 2.89 -6.21
N TYR A 164 11.25 4.11 -5.93
CA TYR A 164 12.65 4.40 -5.63
C TYR A 164 13.16 3.56 -4.45
N TYR A 165 12.41 3.51 -3.34
CA TYR A 165 12.80 2.70 -2.18
C TYR A 165 12.84 1.21 -2.51
N ILE A 166 11.85 0.69 -3.25
CA ILE A 166 11.86 -0.70 -3.71
C ILE A 166 13.12 -0.97 -4.54
N SER A 167 13.49 -0.08 -5.45
CA SER A 167 14.67 -0.24 -6.33
C SER A 167 16.01 -0.31 -5.58
N LYS A 168 16.05 0.13 -4.30
CA LYS A 168 17.26 0.06 -3.47
C LYS A 168 17.48 -1.30 -2.82
N VAL A 169 16.42 -2.07 -2.65
CA VAL A 169 16.45 -3.31 -1.85
C VAL A 169 15.98 -4.55 -2.61
N CYS A 170 15.37 -4.37 -3.79
CA CYS A 170 14.80 -5.47 -4.57
C CYS A 170 15.25 -5.39 -6.03
N GLU A 171 15.81 -6.48 -6.54
CA GLU A 171 16.04 -6.66 -7.98
C GLU A 171 14.69 -6.88 -8.69
N LEU A 172 14.56 -6.32 -9.88
CA LEU A 172 13.33 -6.40 -10.68
C LEU A 172 13.18 -7.77 -11.32
N ASP A 173 12.24 -8.58 -10.87
CA ASP A 173 11.83 -9.81 -11.55
C ASP A 173 10.71 -9.49 -12.55
N VAL A 174 11.11 -9.20 -13.79
CA VAL A 174 10.18 -8.81 -14.88
C VAL A 174 9.12 -9.87 -15.12
N VAL A 175 9.48 -11.17 -15.01
CA VAL A 175 8.55 -12.27 -15.26
C VAL A 175 7.44 -12.31 -14.21
N LYS A 176 7.82 -12.24 -12.94
CA LYS A 176 6.82 -12.25 -11.84
C LYS A 176 5.98 -10.99 -11.81
N VAL A 177 6.56 -9.82 -12.12
CA VAL A 177 5.80 -8.57 -12.18
C VAL A 177 4.80 -8.60 -13.34
N ASN A 178 5.16 -9.14 -14.51
CA ASN A 178 4.22 -9.36 -15.62
C ASN A 178 3.10 -10.33 -15.23
N ASP A 179 3.43 -11.44 -14.56
CA ASP A 179 2.43 -12.40 -14.07
C ASP A 179 1.47 -11.72 -13.06
N ALA A 180 2.00 -10.85 -12.20
CA ALA A 180 1.18 -10.06 -11.28
C ALA A 180 0.23 -9.10 -12.03
N LEU A 181 0.73 -8.36 -13.03
CA LEU A 181 -0.10 -7.48 -13.86
C LEU A 181 -1.26 -8.23 -14.51
N VAL A 182 -0.96 -9.38 -15.13
CA VAL A 182 -1.98 -10.22 -15.79
C VAL A 182 -3.02 -10.73 -14.80
N LYS A 183 -2.60 -11.29 -13.67
CA LYS A 183 -3.52 -11.84 -12.65
C LYS A 183 -4.38 -10.77 -11.98
N MET A 184 -3.86 -9.55 -11.86
CA MET A 184 -4.62 -8.41 -11.33
C MET A 184 -5.48 -7.72 -12.39
N GLY A 185 -5.42 -8.14 -13.65
CA GLY A 185 -6.11 -7.47 -14.76
C GLY A 185 -5.64 -6.03 -14.96
N ARG A 186 -4.34 -5.76 -14.74
CA ARG A 186 -3.74 -4.44 -14.93
C ARG A 186 -3.11 -4.34 -16.30
N GLU A 187 -3.45 -3.27 -17.00
CA GLU A 187 -2.79 -2.89 -18.25
C GLU A 187 -1.85 -1.71 -17.96
N LEU A 188 -0.67 -1.75 -18.54
CA LEU A 188 0.26 -0.62 -18.48
C LEU A 188 -0.04 0.35 -19.62
N GLY A 189 0.01 1.65 -19.31
CA GLY A 189 0.05 2.70 -20.33
C GLY A 189 1.43 2.81 -20.97
N THR A 190 1.61 3.83 -21.79
CA THR A 190 2.85 4.06 -22.57
C THR A 190 3.97 4.74 -21.81
N PHE A 191 3.76 5.10 -20.54
CA PHE A 191 4.66 5.96 -19.75
C PHE A 191 4.92 7.36 -20.36
N ASP A 192 4.19 7.76 -21.39
CA ASP A 192 4.33 9.10 -22.00
C ASP A 192 4.14 10.22 -20.97
N GLY A 193 3.20 10.06 -20.05
CA GLY A 193 3.00 11.01 -18.96
C GLY A 193 4.23 11.15 -18.08
N LEU A 194 4.89 10.05 -17.76
CA LEU A 194 6.11 10.02 -16.93
C LEU A 194 7.27 10.73 -17.63
N ILE A 195 7.45 10.51 -18.92
CA ILE A 195 8.59 11.03 -19.70
C ILE A 195 8.33 12.44 -20.22
N ASN A 196 7.18 12.68 -20.83
CA ASN A 196 6.90 13.96 -21.53
C ASN A 196 6.34 15.06 -20.61
N ARG A 197 5.92 14.70 -19.38
CA ARG A 197 5.37 15.65 -18.40
C ARG A 197 6.20 15.69 -17.12
N ILE A 198 7.50 15.51 -17.24
CA ILE A 198 8.46 15.47 -16.13
C ILE A 198 8.39 16.71 -15.24
N ASP A 199 8.19 17.91 -15.83
CA ASP A 199 8.13 19.15 -15.06
C ASP A 199 6.90 19.22 -14.15
N GLU A 200 5.76 18.65 -14.56
CA GLU A 200 4.56 18.55 -13.72
C GLU A 200 4.79 17.59 -12.54
N LEU A 201 5.44 16.46 -12.81
CA LEU A 201 5.78 15.50 -11.78
C LEU A 201 6.81 16.07 -10.80
N ARG A 202 7.85 16.76 -11.32
CA ARG A 202 8.85 17.46 -10.49
C ARG A 202 8.18 18.46 -9.56
N HIS A 203 7.34 19.33 -10.12
CA HIS A 203 6.62 20.32 -9.33
C HIS A 203 5.74 19.68 -8.25
N ALA A 204 5.05 18.58 -8.57
CA ALA A 204 4.25 17.85 -7.61
C ALA A 204 5.14 17.15 -6.55
N TYR A 205 6.27 16.59 -6.96
CA TYR A 205 7.23 15.97 -6.06
C TYR A 205 7.84 16.99 -5.10
N ASP A 206 8.25 18.15 -5.57
CA ASP A 206 8.85 19.19 -4.73
C ASP A 206 7.88 19.69 -3.66
N LYS A 207 6.59 19.81 -4.02
CA LYS A 207 5.50 20.15 -3.08
C LYS A 207 5.08 19.01 -2.16
N PHE A 208 5.38 17.77 -2.52
CA PHE A 208 5.05 16.62 -1.71
C PHE A 208 5.91 16.61 -0.45
N LYS A 209 5.25 16.75 0.70
CA LYS A 209 5.91 16.71 2.00
C LYS A 209 6.03 15.28 2.49
N VAL A 210 7.20 14.93 2.95
CA VAL A 210 7.44 13.81 3.85
C VAL A 210 7.47 14.34 5.28
N ASP A 211 7.41 13.47 6.27
CA ASP A 211 7.50 13.89 7.66
C ASP A 211 8.91 14.44 8.00
N ASP A 212 8.98 15.33 8.98
CA ASP A 212 10.17 16.13 9.27
C ASP A 212 11.41 15.29 9.68
N ASP A 213 11.18 14.04 10.12
CA ASP A 213 12.24 13.09 10.50
C ASP A 213 12.72 12.20 9.34
N VAL A 214 12.18 12.40 8.13
CA VAL A 214 12.55 11.63 6.93
C VAL A 214 13.23 12.55 5.92
N GLU A 215 14.48 12.23 5.56
CA GLU A 215 15.17 12.93 4.47
C GLU A 215 14.56 12.52 3.12
N LYS A 216 13.90 13.47 2.46
CA LYS A 216 13.36 13.26 1.11
C LYS A 216 14.47 13.45 0.09
N PRO A 217 14.83 12.39 -0.68
CA PRO A 217 15.83 12.53 -1.74
C PRO A 217 15.39 13.55 -2.80
N ASP A 218 16.35 14.16 -3.51
CA ASP A 218 16.04 15.08 -4.61
C ASP A 218 15.34 14.36 -5.77
N PHE A 219 14.56 15.14 -6.54
CA PHE A 219 13.75 14.60 -7.63
C PHE A 219 14.58 13.88 -8.69
N ASP A 220 15.71 14.44 -9.10
CA ASP A 220 16.52 13.89 -10.20
C ASP A 220 17.14 12.54 -9.84
N THR A 221 17.60 12.41 -8.59
CA THR A 221 18.06 11.13 -8.04
C THR A 221 16.95 10.08 -8.05
N VAL A 222 15.76 10.44 -7.56
CA VAL A 222 14.62 9.52 -7.48
C VAL A 222 14.14 9.14 -8.88
N PHE A 223 13.91 10.13 -9.74
CA PHE A 223 13.41 9.93 -11.09
C PHE A 223 14.37 9.08 -11.93
N GLY A 224 15.67 9.42 -11.93
CA GLY A 224 16.68 8.66 -12.68
C GLY A 224 16.80 7.21 -12.23
N ALA A 225 16.74 6.95 -10.93
CA ALA A 225 16.76 5.60 -10.39
C ALA A 225 15.51 4.80 -10.78
N VAL A 226 14.31 5.42 -10.69
CA VAL A 226 13.05 4.75 -11.04
C VAL A 226 12.98 4.45 -12.53
N VAL A 227 13.29 5.42 -13.40
CA VAL A 227 13.28 5.19 -14.87
C VAL A 227 14.20 4.05 -15.24
N LYS A 228 15.42 4.03 -14.68
CA LYS A 228 16.35 2.91 -14.91
C LYS A 228 15.82 1.58 -14.41
N TYR A 229 15.16 1.57 -13.26
CA TYR A 229 14.61 0.35 -12.65
C TYR A 229 13.46 -0.24 -13.46
N ILE A 230 12.57 0.61 -14.01
CA ILE A 230 11.40 0.18 -14.78
C ILE A 230 11.62 0.12 -16.29
N GLU A 231 12.84 0.43 -16.78
CA GLU A 231 13.20 0.45 -18.20
C GLU A 231 12.70 -0.78 -18.99
N PRO A 232 12.76 -2.03 -18.45
CA PRO A 232 12.24 -3.20 -19.14
C PRO A 232 10.75 -3.14 -19.49
N PHE A 233 9.95 -2.37 -18.75
CA PHE A 233 8.50 -2.18 -18.98
C PHE A 233 8.20 -0.99 -19.88
N MET A 234 9.18 -0.15 -20.18
CA MET A 234 9.02 1.01 -21.06
C MET A 234 9.29 0.66 -22.54
N ASP A 235 9.90 -0.50 -22.80
CA ASP A 235 10.14 -1.00 -24.16
C ASP A 235 8.90 -1.74 -24.68
N PRO A 236 8.29 -1.29 -25.81
CA PRO A 236 7.13 -1.96 -26.43
C PRO A 236 7.37 -3.43 -26.80
N GLY A 237 8.62 -3.88 -26.86
CA GLY A 237 9.00 -5.26 -27.19
C GLY A 237 8.84 -6.28 -26.04
N VAL A 238 8.81 -5.83 -24.80
CA VAL A 238 8.77 -6.69 -23.60
C VAL A 238 7.32 -7.04 -23.18
N MET A 239 6.34 -6.25 -23.63
CA MET A 239 4.92 -6.41 -23.30
C MET A 239 4.16 -7.35 -24.28
N ARG A 240 4.82 -8.31 -24.92
CA ARG A 240 4.17 -9.28 -25.83
C ARG A 240 4.26 -10.71 -25.31
#